data_0e681359a03d3d06e2e46e0fb17a63a3
#
_entry.id   0e681359a03d3d06e2e46e0fb17a63a3
#
_cell.length_a   1.000
_cell.length_b   1.000
_cell.length_c   1.000
_cell.angle_alpha   90.00
_cell.angle_beta   90.00
_cell.angle_gamma   90.00
#
_symmetry.space_group_name_H-M   'P 1'
#
loop_
_entity.id
_entity.type
_entity.pdbx_description
1 polymer ?
#
loop_
_entity_poly.entity_id
_entity_poly.type
_entity_poly.pdbx_seq_one_letter_code
_entity_poly.pdbx_strand_id
1 'polypeptide(L)'
;MKKTDFTKALTSYFSTYLPETCGVSPNTCNSYRDAFKLLLLYFQEEKGVPANSIELRMLNRNLASNFLDWLEVQRKVSVTTRNQRLAAMKAFAHYVQYRNPEYLENCTDIIALRPKKHEKPVIPFLTEEELKALLAQPDPSTRHGLRDLTLLSLLYDSGARVQEITDLKLKDIRLTNPAMVTLTGKGRKARQVPLMKETCKLLDAYIRNFNLNSEPLTSPLFFNQKGQALSRYGITYILKKYVSQAELDSDTRKISPHVLRHTKAMHLLRAGVNMIYIRDFLGHVDISTTEVYARIDAEMKRKVFEEKVPNFTPNTTMPWEEDKDLLQWLTQFGKKSF
;
A
#
# COMPACT_ATOMS: atom_id res chain seq x y z
N MET A 1 -19.65 14.09 37.23
CA MET A 1 -20.37 12.96 36.60
C MET A 1 -19.58 11.66 36.83
N LYS A 2 -20.25 10.60 37.30
CA LYS A 2 -19.61 9.28 37.45
C LYS A 2 -19.27 8.72 36.09
N LYS A 3 -18.00 8.36 35.84
CA LYS A 3 -17.59 7.75 34.57
C LYS A 3 -18.24 6.35 34.46
N THR A 4 -18.87 6.04 33.30
CA THR A 4 -19.42 4.72 33.03
C THR A 4 -18.31 3.68 32.91
N ASP A 5 -18.66 2.39 32.96
CA ASP A 5 -17.76 1.27 32.72
C ASP A 5 -17.12 1.33 31.32
N PHE A 6 -17.91 1.64 30.28
CA PHE A 6 -17.42 1.88 28.92
C PHE A 6 -16.37 2.99 28.86
N THR A 7 -16.67 4.16 29.49
CA THR A 7 -15.72 5.29 29.50
C THR A 7 -14.40 4.92 30.19
N LYS A 8 -14.47 4.17 31.31
CA LYS A 8 -13.26 3.69 31.99
C LYS A 8 -12.47 2.70 31.13
N ALA A 9 -13.16 1.72 30.55
CA ALA A 9 -12.55 0.72 29.69
C ALA A 9 -11.89 1.36 28.45
N LEU A 10 -12.60 2.26 27.76
CA LEU A 10 -12.09 2.95 26.56
C LEU A 10 -10.87 3.83 26.89
N THR A 11 -10.91 4.57 28.01
CA THR A 11 -9.77 5.37 28.45
C THR A 11 -8.55 4.49 28.71
N SER A 12 -8.68 3.44 29.51
CA SER A 12 -7.57 2.52 29.82
C SER A 12 -7.07 1.79 28.57
N TYR A 13 -7.96 1.46 27.61
CA TYR A 13 -7.59 0.85 26.35
C TYR A 13 -6.64 1.74 25.53
N PHE A 14 -6.96 3.03 25.39
CA PHE A 14 -6.15 3.95 24.61
C PHE A 14 -4.93 4.50 25.34
N SER A 15 -5.01 4.72 26.65
CA SER A 15 -3.92 5.32 27.43
C SER A 15 -2.84 4.32 27.84
N THR A 16 -3.20 3.07 28.07
CA THR A 16 -2.30 2.08 28.69
C THR A 16 -2.19 0.82 27.82
N TYR A 17 -3.32 0.17 27.49
CA TYR A 17 -3.29 -1.15 26.87
C TYR A 17 -2.68 -1.13 25.47
N LEU A 18 -3.16 -0.23 24.58
CA LEU A 18 -2.63 -0.15 23.21
C LEU A 18 -1.16 0.28 23.16
N PRO A 19 -0.73 1.37 23.84
CA PRO A 19 0.64 1.83 23.74
C PRO A 19 1.63 0.97 24.53
N GLU A 20 1.30 0.61 25.77
CA GLU A 20 2.24 -0.01 26.72
C GLU A 20 2.19 -1.54 26.65
N THR A 21 1.00 -2.14 26.65
CA THR A 21 0.87 -3.60 26.68
C THR A 21 1.02 -4.20 25.30
N CYS A 22 0.36 -3.63 24.30
CA CYS A 22 0.40 -4.15 22.92
C CYS A 22 1.51 -3.54 22.07
N GLY A 23 2.11 -2.42 22.46
CA GLY A 23 3.16 -1.74 21.71
C GLY A 23 2.75 -1.35 20.28
N VAL A 24 1.46 -1.07 20.05
CA VAL A 24 0.95 -0.75 18.72
C VAL A 24 1.45 0.61 18.25
N SER A 25 1.61 0.76 16.94
CA SER A 25 2.10 2.02 16.38
C SER A 25 1.12 3.18 16.63
N PRO A 26 1.62 4.43 16.71
CA PRO A 26 0.75 5.62 16.82
C PRO A 26 -0.31 5.70 15.71
N ASN A 27 0.03 5.25 14.49
CA ASN A 27 -0.92 5.21 13.38
C ASN A 27 -2.06 4.22 13.62
N THR A 28 -1.79 3.07 14.25
CA THR A 28 -2.82 2.09 14.63
C THR A 28 -3.72 2.68 15.72
N CYS A 29 -3.14 3.31 16.75
CA CYS A 29 -3.89 4.01 17.80
C CYS A 29 -4.82 5.07 17.19
N ASN A 30 -4.31 5.90 16.27
CA ASN A 30 -5.09 6.93 15.58
C ASN A 30 -6.24 6.32 14.76
N SER A 31 -5.98 5.24 14.03
CA SER A 31 -7.02 4.54 13.25
C SER A 31 -8.13 3.99 14.13
N TYR A 32 -7.77 3.42 15.28
CA TYR A 32 -8.74 2.91 16.26
C TYR A 32 -9.50 4.05 16.94
N ARG A 33 -8.81 5.13 17.33
CA ARG A 33 -9.44 6.35 17.86
C ARG A 33 -10.51 6.88 16.90
N ASP A 34 -10.20 6.96 15.60
CA ASP A 34 -11.15 7.45 14.61
C ASP A 34 -12.35 6.52 14.45
N ALA A 35 -12.18 5.19 14.65
CA ALA A 35 -13.30 4.25 14.69
C ALA A 35 -14.21 4.52 15.89
N PHE A 36 -13.63 4.69 17.08
CA PHE A 36 -14.42 4.96 18.29
C PHE A 36 -15.04 6.36 18.27
N LYS A 37 -14.38 7.37 17.71
CA LYS A 37 -15.01 8.68 17.48
C LYS A 37 -16.30 8.54 16.65
N LEU A 38 -16.28 7.75 15.58
CA LEU A 38 -17.47 7.49 14.77
C LEU A 38 -18.53 6.68 15.53
N LEU A 39 -18.13 5.73 16.36
CA LEU A 39 -19.06 4.98 17.21
C LEU A 39 -19.77 5.89 18.24
N LEU A 40 -19.04 6.82 18.85
CA LEU A 40 -19.64 7.81 19.78
C LEU A 40 -20.64 8.72 19.05
N LEU A 41 -20.31 9.17 17.83
CA LEU A 41 -21.23 9.94 16.98
C LEU A 41 -22.48 9.13 16.63
N TYR A 42 -22.34 7.86 16.27
CA TYR A 42 -23.46 6.96 16.01
C TYR A 42 -24.40 6.83 17.22
N PHE A 43 -23.84 6.67 18.43
CA PHE A 43 -24.66 6.64 19.65
C PHE A 43 -25.43 7.93 19.85
N GLN A 44 -24.82 9.06 19.60
CA GLN A 44 -25.46 10.37 19.75
C GLN A 44 -26.52 10.62 18.69
N GLU A 45 -26.21 10.37 17.40
CA GLU A 45 -27.09 10.68 16.26
C GLU A 45 -28.26 9.69 16.12
N GLU A 46 -27.98 8.37 16.27
CA GLU A 46 -28.98 7.33 15.98
C GLU A 46 -29.65 6.75 17.24
N LYS A 47 -29.01 6.85 18.40
CA LYS A 47 -29.55 6.30 19.65
C LYS A 47 -29.95 7.36 20.66
N GLY A 48 -29.62 8.63 20.43
CA GLY A 48 -29.86 9.72 21.38
C GLY A 48 -29.07 9.55 22.70
N VAL A 49 -28.04 8.70 22.73
CA VAL A 49 -27.25 8.40 23.91
C VAL A 49 -25.97 9.22 23.91
N PRO A 50 -25.80 10.17 24.86
CA PRO A 50 -24.58 10.95 24.95
C PRO A 50 -23.38 10.06 25.33
N ALA A 51 -22.18 10.41 24.87
CA ALA A 51 -20.96 9.63 25.04
C ALA A 51 -20.68 9.22 26.50
N ASN A 52 -21.00 10.08 27.45
CA ASN A 52 -20.77 9.86 28.86
C ASN A 52 -21.80 8.90 29.54
N SER A 53 -22.84 8.51 28.80
CA SER A 53 -23.91 7.61 29.27
C SER A 53 -23.85 6.23 28.61
N ILE A 54 -22.89 6.00 27.73
CA ILE A 54 -22.68 4.70 27.06
C ILE A 54 -22.12 3.73 28.12
N GLU A 55 -22.68 2.51 28.16
CA GLU A 55 -22.27 1.41 29.03
C GLU A 55 -21.79 0.22 28.20
N LEU A 56 -20.92 -0.63 28.77
CA LEU A 56 -20.39 -1.83 28.06
C LEU A 56 -21.49 -2.81 27.67
N ARG A 57 -22.57 -2.92 28.44
CA ARG A 57 -23.72 -3.79 28.12
C ARG A 57 -24.41 -3.39 26.82
N MET A 58 -24.28 -2.14 26.37
CA MET A 58 -24.85 -1.67 25.12
C MET A 58 -24.08 -2.17 23.89
N LEU A 59 -22.80 -2.56 24.10
CA LEU A 59 -21.97 -3.13 23.03
C LEU A 59 -22.31 -4.60 22.84
N ASN A 60 -23.09 -4.89 21.80
CA ASN A 60 -23.47 -6.23 21.41
C ASN A 60 -23.41 -6.37 19.88
N ARG A 61 -23.66 -7.57 19.39
CA ARG A 61 -23.63 -7.88 17.95
C ARG A 61 -24.54 -6.98 17.13
N ASN A 62 -25.76 -6.74 17.58
CA ASN A 62 -26.75 -5.93 16.87
C ASN A 62 -26.30 -4.48 16.75
N LEU A 63 -25.80 -3.89 17.84
CA LEU A 63 -25.24 -2.54 17.82
C LEU A 63 -24.06 -2.46 16.83
N ALA A 64 -23.14 -3.41 16.89
CA ALA A 64 -21.98 -3.44 16.02
C ALA A 64 -22.39 -3.54 14.54
N SER A 65 -23.35 -4.40 14.19
CA SER A 65 -23.89 -4.53 12.84
C SER A 65 -24.54 -3.24 12.37
N ASN A 66 -25.45 -2.66 13.16
CA ASN A 66 -26.14 -1.43 12.83
C ASN A 66 -25.19 -0.23 12.66
N PHE A 67 -24.16 -0.14 13.51
CA PHE A 67 -23.10 0.86 13.35
C PHE A 67 -22.36 0.71 12.04
N LEU A 68 -22.00 -0.52 11.65
CA LEU A 68 -21.30 -0.79 10.40
C LEU A 68 -22.17 -0.48 9.18
N ASP A 69 -23.48 -0.74 9.26
CA ASP A 69 -24.44 -0.41 8.20
C ASP A 69 -24.66 1.11 8.13
N TRP A 70 -24.75 1.81 9.25
CA TRP A 70 -24.78 3.26 9.30
C TRP A 70 -23.56 3.91 8.65
N LEU A 71 -22.35 3.34 8.88
CA LEU A 71 -21.14 3.80 8.20
C LEU A 71 -21.25 3.70 6.67
N GLU A 72 -21.81 2.61 6.15
CA GLU A 72 -21.96 2.43 4.71
C GLU A 72 -23.04 3.34 4.12
N VAL A 73 -24.22 3.41 4.75
CA VAL A 73 -25.38 4.14 4.23
C VAL A 73 -25.24 5.64 4.44
N GLN A 74 -24.99 6.08 5.69
CA GLN A 74 -24.98 7.49 6.04
C GLN A 74 -23.64 8.18 5.78
N ARG A 75 -22.52 7.48 6.06
CA ARG A 75 -21.18 8.04 5.88
C ARG A 75 -20.52 7.66 4.56
N LYS A 76 -21.19 6.84 3.74
CA LYS A 76 -20.74 6.40 2.40
C LYS A 76 -19.29 5.87 2.40
N VAL A 77 -18.89 5.18 3.47
CA VAL A 77 -17.54 4.62 3.57
C VAL A 77 -17.40 3.38 2.67
N SER A 78 -16.19 3.15 2.15
CA SER A 78 -15.88 1.93 1.40
C SER A 78 -15.92 0.69 2.29
N VAL A 79 -16.16 -0.50 1.70
CA VAL A 79 -16.14 -1.78 2.40
C VAL A 79 -14.81 -2.02 3.13
N THR A 80 -13.70 -1.57 2.56
CA THR A 80 -12.37 -1.62 3.20
C THR A 80 -12.35 -0.80 4.50
N THR A 81 -12.85 0.43 4.46
CA THR A 81 -12.93 1.30 5.65
C THR A 81 -13.87 0.71 6.70
N ARG A 82 -15.04 0.21 6.29
CA ARG A 82 -15.97 -0.49 7.18
C ARG A 82 -15.29 -1.66 7.89
N ASN A 83 -14.57 -2.50 7.15
CA ASN A 83 -13.86 -3.65 7.71
C ASN A 83 -12.73 -3.24 8.66
N GLN A 84 -12.05 -2.11 8.41
CA GLN A 84 -11.08 -1.54 9.36
C GLN A 84 -11.77 -1.09 10.67
N ARG A 85 -12.97 -0.50 10.60
CA ARG A 85 -13.73 -0.12 11.80
C ARG A 85 -14.19 -1.36 12.59
N LEU A 86 -14.62 -2.43 11.87
CA LEU A 86 -14.91 -3.72 12.51
C LEU A 86 -13.68 -4.29 13.22
N ALA A 87 -12.49 -4.23 12.60
CA ALA A 87 -11.27 -4.70 13.23
C ALA A 87 -10.95 -3.94 14.53
N ALA A 88 -11.17 -2.62 14.57
CA ALA A 88 -11.00 -1.82 15.78
C ALA A 88 -12.00 -2.23 16.90
N MET A 89 -13.26 -2.48 16.53
CA MET A 89 -14.27 -2.97 17.48
C MET A 89 -13.92 -4.33 18.04
N LYS A 90 -13.48 -5.27 17.19
CA LYS A 90 -13.04 -6.60 17.64
C LYS A 90 -11.85 -6.53 18.58
N ALA A 91 -10.85 -5.68 18.27
CA ALA A 91 -9.69 -5.50 19.14
C ALA A 91 -10.09 -4.96 20.53
N PHE A 92 -11.06 -4.06 20.58
CA PHE A 92 -11.61 -3.58 21.86
C PHE A 92 -12.45 -4.66 22.56
N ALA A 93 -13.26 -5.42 21.84
CA ALA A 93 -14.02 -6.53 22.41
C ALA A 93 -13.07 -7.59 23.03
N HIS A 94 -11.97 -7.93 22.36
CA HIS A 94 -10.93 -8.78 22.96
C HIS A 94 -10.34 -8.20 24.24
N TYR A 95 -10.11 -6.90 24.30
CA TYR A 95 -9.64 -6.25 25.52
C TYR A 95 -10.65 -6.32 26.65
N VAL A 96 -11.93 -6.05 26.35
CA VAL A 96 -13.02 -6.02 27.34
C VAL A 96 -13.27 -7.40 27.93
N GLN A 97 -13.35 -8.46 27.11
CA GLN A 97 -13.68 -9.82 27.56
C GLN A 97 -12.71 -10.35 28.65
N TYR A 98 -11.42 -9.96 28.61
CA TYR A 98 -10.44 -10.38 29.61
C TYR A 98 -10.57 -9.64 30.93
N ARG A 99 -11.14 -8.43 30.93
CA ARG A 99 -11.19 -7.56 32.09
C ARG A 99 -12.58 -7.48 32.72
N ASN A 100 -13.59 -7.82 31.95
CA ASN A 100 -14.99 -7.73 32.31
C ASN A 100 -15.70 -9.01 31.88
N PRO A 101 -15.49 -10.15 32.58
CA PRO A 101 -16.05 -11.45 32.21
C PRO A 101 -17.57 -11.47 32.04
N GLU A 102 -18.29 -10.55 32.74
CA GLU A 102 -19.73 -10.38 32.65
C GLU A 102 -20.22 -9.99 31.25
N TYR A 103 -19.33 -9.47 30.37
CA TYR A 103 -19.63 -9.12 28.98
C TYR A 103 -19.03 -10.10 27.97
N LEU A 104 -18.60 -11.30 28.41
CA LEU A 104 -17.93 -12.29 27.56
C LEU A 104 -18.77 -12.67 26.33
N GLU A 105 -20.07 -12.92 26.52
CA GLU A 105 -20.99 -13.31 25.44
C GLU A 105 -21.09 -12.21 24.39
N ASN A 106 -21.36 -10.96 24.82
CA ASN A 106 -21.45 -9.81 23.93
C ASN A 106 -20.15 -9.58 23.15
N CYS A 107 -19.01 -9.73 23.81
CA CYS A 107 -17.70 -9.57 23.18
C CYS A 107 -17.43 -10.69 22.16
N THR A 108 -17.74 -11.92 22.49
CA THR A 108 -17.59 -13.09 21.59
C THR A 108 -18.43 -12.91 20.34
N ASP A 109 -19.64 -12.43 20.46
CA ASP A 109 -20.54 -12.15 19.36
C ASP A 109 -20.02 -11.06 18.42
N ILE A 110 -19.44 -9.99 18.95
CA ILE A 110 -18.79 -8.94 18.15
C ILE A 110 -17.55 -9.51 17.41
N ILE A 111 -16.75 -10.31 18.10
CA ILE A 111 -15.55 -10.94 17.55
C ILE A 111 -15.91 -11.90 16.41
N ALA A 112 -17.05 -12.60 16.53
CA ALA A 112 -17.55 -13.53 15.52
C ALA A 112 -18.07 -12.85 14.22
N LEU A 113 -18.33 -11.52 14.23
CA LEU A 113 -18.75 -10.79 13.03
C LEU A 113 -17.73 -10.96 11.90
N ARG A 114 -18.17 -11.32 10.72
CA ARG A 114 -17.30 -11.50 9.56
C ARG A 114 -17.14 -10.19 8.78
N PRO A 115 -15.93 -9.89 8.28
CA PRO A 115 -15.73 -8.77 7.37
C PRO A 115 -16.49 -9.03 6.07
N LYS A 116 -17.03 -7.98 5.45
CA LYS A 116 -17.63 -8.08 4.10
C LYS A 116 -16.55 -8.41 3.08
N LYS A 117 -16.85 -9.37 2.21
CA LYS A 117 -16.01 -9.64 1.03
C LYS A 117 -16.10 -8.45 0.08
N HIS A 118 -14.99 -8.09 -0.53
CA HIS A 118 -14.92 -7.10 -1.58
C HIS A 118 -13.87 -7.51 -2.59
N GLU A 119 -14.08 -7.14 -3.82
CA GLU A 119 -13.08 -7.32 -4.86
C GLU A 119 -11.88 -6.44 -4.56
N LYS A 120 -10.70 -7.02 -4.65
CA LYS A 120 -9.48 -6.23 -4.55
C LYS A 120 -9.29 -5.51 -5.88
N PRO A 121 -9.29 -4.17 -5.91
CA PRO A 121 -9.07 -3.45 -7.14
C PRO A 121 -7.72 -3.82 -7.72
N VAL A 122 -7.64 -3.87 -9.05
CA VAL A 122 -6.36 -3.99 -9.74
C VAL A 122 -5.51 -2.78 -9.36
N ILE A 123 -4.30 -3.05 -8.86
CA ILE A 123 -3.40 -1.98 -8.45
C ILE A 123 -2.80 -1.38 -9.72
N PRO A 124 -3.00 -0.08 -10.00
CA PRO A 124 -2.41 0.56 -11.16
C PRO A 124 -0.88 0.62 -11.02
N PHE A 125 -0.19 0.56 -12.15
CA PHE A 125 1.25 0.83 -12.23
C PHE A 125 1.54 1.63 -13.51
N LEU A 126 2.68 2.30 -13.55
CA LEU A 126 3.13 3.07 -14.70
C LEU A 126 3.89 2.17 -15.68
N THR A 127 3.73 2.40 -16.97
CA THR A 127 4.63 1.83 -17.98
C THR A 127 6.01 2.48 -17.88
N GLU A 128 7.00 1.96 -18.62
CA GLU A 128 8.33 2.57 -18.66
C GLU A 128 8.29 3.96 -19.30
N GLU A 129 7.46 4.15 -20.32
CA GLU A 129 7.26 5.42 -21.02
C GLU A 129 6.61 6.45 -20.10
N GLU A 130 5.56 6.06 -19.39
CA GLU A 130 4.88 6.92 -18.42
C GLU A 130 5.81 7.33 -17.26
N LEU A 131 6.61 6.39 -16.77
CA LEU A 131 7.59 6.70 -15.74
C LEU A 131 8.66 7.66 -16.23
N LYS A 132 9.18 7.48 -17.47
CA LYS A 132 10.11 8.40 -18.09
C LYS A 132 9.48 9.79 -18.27
N ALA A 133 8.24 9.85 -18.74
CA ALA A 133 7.49 11.11 -18.87
C ALA A 133 7.35 11.83 -17.51
N LEU A 134 7.02 11.10 -16.44
CA LEU A 134 6.93 11.66 -15.08
C LEU A 134 8.27 12.23 -14.60
N LEU A 135 9.36 11.46 -14.74
CA LEU A 135 10.69 11.86 -14.26
C LEU A 135 11.33 12.96 -15.11
N ALA A 136 10.83 13.22 -16.31
CA ALA A 136 11.27 14.32 -17.17
C ALA A 136 10.63 15.67 -16.79
N GLN A 137 9.59 15.70 -15.94
CA GLN A 137 8.91 16.96 -15.59
C GLN A 137 9.70 17.88 -14.65
N PRO A 138 10.39 17.38 -13.60
CA PRO A 138 11.14 18.27 -12.72
C PRO A 138 12.37 18.81 -13.43
N ASP A 139 12.51 20.15 -13.53
CA ASP A 139 13.67 20.79 -14.12
C ASP A 139 14.89 20.74 -13.17
N PRO A 140 15.93 19.94 -13.47
CA PRO A 140 17.09 19.77 -12.61
C PRO A 140 17.99 21.01 -12.53
N SER A 141 17.82 22.01 -13.38
CA SER A 141 18.56 23.28 -13.33
C SER A 141 18.10 24.15 -12.15
N THR A 142 16.87 23.96 -11.70
CA THR A 142 16.31 24.66 -10.54
C THR A 142 16.56 23.90 -9.25
N ARG A 143 16.78 24.63 -8.15
CA ARG A 143 17.01 24.01 -6.84
C ARG A 143 15.86 23.11 -6.39
N HIS A 144 14.62 23.54 -6.60
CA HIS A 144 13.44 22.73 -6.27
C HIS A 144 13.27 21.55 -7.21
N GLY A 145 13.49 21.73 -8.50
CA GLY A 145 13.37 20.65 -9.48
C GLY A 145 14.42 19.57 -9.28
N LEU A 146 15.68 19.94 -8.96
CA LEU A 146 16.71 18.95 -8.62
C LEU A 146 16.32 18.12 -7.38
N ARG A 147 15.81 18.77 -6.32
CA ARG A 147 15.29 18.08 -5.13
C ARG A 147 14.17 17.11 -5.51
N ASP A 148 13.20 17.62 -6.27
CA ASP A 148 11.98 16.86 -6.61
C ASP A 148 12.30 15.67 -7.53
N LEU A 149 13.19 15.86 -8.52
CA LEU A 149 13.68 14.79 -9.38
C LEU A 149 14.42 13.73 -8.56
N THR A 150 15.32 14.14 -7.67
CA THR A 150 16.07 13.23 -6.80
C THR A 150 15.12 12.43 -5.90
N LEU A 151 14.12 13.10 -5.31
CA LEU A 151 13.10 12.49 -4.48
C LEU A 151 12.28 11.43 -5.24
N LEU A 152 11.77 11.76 -6.42
CA LEU A 152 10.94 10.86 -7.23
C LEU A 152 11.75 9.68 -7.77
N SER A 153 12.99 9.94 -8.21
CA SER A 153 13.91 8.89 -8.67
C SER A 153 14.26 7.92 -7.54
N LEU A 154 14.57 8.43 -6.34
CA LEU A 154 14.86 7.58 -5.19
C LEU A 154 13.63 6.80 -4.73
N LEU A 155 12.44 7.41 -4.73
CA LEU A 155 11.19 6.76 -4.34
C LEU A 155 10.87 5.57 -5.27
N TYR A 156 11.05 5.74 -6.58
CA TYR A 156 10.88 4.66 -7.55
C TYR A 156 12.00 3.63 -7.45
N ASP A 157 13.26 4.07 -7.48
CA ASP A 157 14.42 3.17 -7.57
C ASP A 157 14.51 2.24 -6.36
N SER A 158 14.33 2.79 -5.16
CA SER A 158 14.36 2.02 -3.91
C SER A 158 13.07 1.24 -3.62
N GLY A 159 11.97 1.53 -4.32
CA GLY A 159 10.66 0.98 -3.99
C GLY A 159 10.21 1.27 -2.56
N ALA A 160 10.69 2.36 -1.97
CA ALA A 160 10.42 2.72 -0.58
C ALA A 160 8.95 3.07 -0.34
N ARG A 161 8.49 2.89 0.90
CA ARG A 161 7.23 3.48 1.34
C ARG A 161 7.43 4.99 1.57
N VAL A 162 6.37 5.77 1.34
CA VAL A 162 6.45 7.23 1.54
C VAL A 162 6.96 7.61 2.93
N GLN A 163 6.61 6.86 3.98
CA GLN A 163 7.09 7.10 5.33
C GLN A 163 8.59 6.80 5.47
N GLU A 164 9.10 5.76 4.81
CA GLU A 164 10.53 5.43 4.82
C GLU A 164 11.36 6.57 4.20
N ILE A 165 10.85 7.21 3.12
CA ILE A 165 11.50 8.39 2.53
C ILE A 165 11.40 9.62 3.45
N THR A 166 10.25 9.84 4.12
CA THR A 166 10.06 10.93 5.09
C THR A 166 11.07 10.84 6.23
N ASP A 167 11.34 9.63 6.71
CA ASP A 167 12.20 9.38 7.88
C ASP A 167 13.68 9.25 7.51
N LEU A 168 14.01 9.29 6.20
CA LEU A 168 15.37 9.08 5.68
C LEU A 168 16.31 10.20 6.08
N LYS A 169 17.50 9.84 6.55
CA LYS A 169 18.56 10.74 7.01
C LYS A 169 19.81 10.62 6.12
N LEU A 170 20.70 11.60 6.20
CA LEU A 170 21.95 11.58 5.43
C LEU A 170 22.79 10.33 5.70
N LYS A 171 22.85 9.84 6.95
CA LYS A 171 23.56 8.60 7.33
C LYS A 171 23.03 7.33 6.66
N ASP A 172 21.81 7.35 6.17
CA ASP A 172 21.15 6.20 5.59
C ASP A 172 21.50 6.04 4.10
N ILE A 173 22.22 7.01 3.52
CA ILE A 173 22.71 6.97 2.15
C ILE A 173 24.20 6.70 2.12
N ARG A 174 24.59 5.70 1.35
CA ARG A 174 25.99 5.39 1.02
C ARG A 174 26.16 5.45 -0.50
N LEU A 175 26.92 6.42 -0.99
CA LEU A 175 27.20 6.62 -2.43
C LEU A 175 28.45 5.89 -2.90
N THR A 176 29.30 5.40 -1.97
CA THR A 176 30.46 4.56 -2.31
C THR A 176 30.04 3.16 -2.76
N ASN A 177 30.83 2.53 -3.65
CA ASN A 177 30.51 1.24 -4.22
C ASN A 177 30.60 0.10 -3.18
N PRO A 178 29.57 -0.74 -3.01
CA PRO A 178 28.26 -0.65 -3.63
C PRO A 178 27.39 0.46 -3.01
N ALA A 179 26.79 1.30 -3.86
CA ALA A 179 25.92 2.37 -3.42
C ALA A 179 24.58 1.79 -2.91
N MET A 180 24.17 2.21 -1.72
CA MET A 180 23.05 1.64 -1.00
C MET A 180 22.23 2.70 -0.27
N VAL A 181 20.95 2.48 -0.11
CA VAL A 181 20.08 3.18 0.84
C VAL A 181 19.59 2.23 1.92
N THR A 182 19.65 2.66 3.17
CA THR A 182 19.11 1.91 4.33
C THR A 182 17.72 2.43 4.65
N LEU A 183 16.70 1.59 4.43
CA LEU A 183 15.30 1.93 4.68
C LEU A 183 14.81 1.23 5.94
N THR A 184 14.26 2.00 6.89
CA THR A 184 13.70 1.48 8.13
C THR A 184 12.18 1.42 8.04
N GLY A 185 11.62 0.21 8.03
CA GLY A 185 10.19 -0.03 7.88
C GLY A 185 9.45 -0.25 9.20
N LYS A 186 8.24 -0.79 9.10
CA LYS A 186 7.38 -1.12 10.26
C LYS A 186 8.10 -2.08 11.20
N GLY A 187 8.02 -1.81 12.50
CA GLY A 187 8.68 -2.61 13.53
C GLY A 187 10.20 -2.37 13.62
N ARG A 188 10.69 -1.24 13.11
CA ARG A 188 12.12 -0.85 13.07
C ARG A 188 13.00 -1.85 12.31
N LYS A 189 12.43 -2.68 11.45
CA LYS A 189 13.20 -3.57 10.58
C LYS A 189 13.85 -2.74 9.47
N ALA A 190 15.17 -2.75 9.43
CA ALA A 190 15.95 -2.09 8.39
C ALA A 190 16.24 -3.06 7.24
N ARG A 191 16.27 -2.53 6.00
CA ARG A 191 16.78 -3.23 4.83
C ARG A 191 17.69 -2.31 4.03
N GLN A 192 18.67 -2.89 3.37
CA GLN A 192 19.54 -2.19 2.45
C GLN A 192 19.11 -2.44 1.02
N VAL A 193 18.99 -1.38 0.25
CA VAL A 193 18.57 -1.43 -1.15
C VAL A 193 19.67 -0.84 -2.00
N PRO A 194 20.18 -1.56 -3.03
CA PRO A 194 21.16 -1.02 -3.96
C PRO A 194 20.53 0.08 -4.80
N LEU A 195 21.32 1.13 -5.08
CA LEU A 195 20.90 2.28 -5.88
C LEU A 195 21.47 2.17 -7.31
N MET A 196 20.67 2.56 -8.28
CA MET A 196 21.09 2.67 -9.67
C MET A 196 22.05 3.87 -9.86
N LYS A 197 22.97 3.75 -10.82
CA LYS A 197 24.02 4.77 -11.07
C LYS A 197 23.45 6.17 -11.28
N GLU A 198 22.35 6.29 -12.01
CA GLU A 198 21.73 7.60 -12.30
C GLU A 198 21.10 8.22 -11.05
N THR A 199 20.48 7.42 -10.19
CA THR A 199 19.95 7.87 -8.89
C THR A 199 21.09 8.32 -7.97
N CYS A 200 22.25 7.65 -8.01
CA CYS A 200 23.44 8.07 -7.26
C CYS A 200 23.98 9.42 -7.73
N LYS A 201 24.04 9.67 -9.05
CA LYS A 201 24.44 10.96 -9.61
C LYS A 201 23.49 12.09 -9.17
N LEU A 202 22.19 11.85 -9.20
CA LEU A 202 21.20 12.81 -8.74
C LEU A 202 21.35 13.11 -7.23
N LEU A 203 21.55 12.09 -6.41
CA LEU A 203 21.78 12.24 -4.97
C LEU A 203 23.05 13.03 -4.68
N ASP A 204 24.14 12.73 -5.37
CA ASP A 204 25.41 13.46 -5.22
C ASP A 204 25.26 14.94 -5.61
N ALA A 205 24.64 15.21 -6.76
CA ALA A 205 24.34 16.58 -7.22
C ALA A 205 23.43 17.32 -6.24
N TYR A 206 22.41 16.65 -5.72
CA TYR A 206 21.49 17.21 -4.72
C TYR A 206 22.21 17.53 -3.41
N ILE A 207 22.99 16.60 -2.87
CA ILE A 207 23.75 16.77 -1.61
C ILE A 207 24.72 17.94 -1.73
N ARG A 208 25.44 18.07 -2.86
CA ARG A 208 26.36 19.20 -3.11
C ARG A 208 25.61 20.54 -3.27
N ASN A 209 24.56 20.58 -4.08
CA ASN A 209 23.83 21.82 -4.37
C ASN A 209 23.14 22.39 -3.11
N PHE A 210 22.76 21.53 -2.19
CA PHE A 210 22.13 21.93 -0.92
C PHE A 210 23.11 22.04 0.25
N ASN A 211 24.42 21.84 0.02
CA ASN A 211 25.49 21.87 1.02
C ASN A 211 25.26 20.88 2.18
N LEU A 212 24.62 19.74 1.90
CA LEU A 212 24.29 18.75 2.93
C LEU A 212 25.49 18.02 3.50
N ASN A 213 26.65 18.09 2.83
CA ASN A 213 27.90 17.55 3.36
C ASN A 213 28.37 18.24 4.67
N SER A 214 27.90 19.47 4.92
CA SER A 214 28.17 20.23 6.13
C SER A 214 27.18 19.97 7.24
N GLU A 215 26.09 19.25 6.96
CA GLU A 215 25.03 18.96 7.90
C GLU A 215 25.33 17.72 8.74
N PRO A 216 24.81 17.65 9.98
CA PRO A 216 24.90 16.43 10.77
C PRO A 216 24.32 15.22 10.02
N LEU A 217 24.94 14.07 10.12
CA LEU A 217 24.47 12.82 9.49
C LEU A 217 23.06 12.40 9.93
N THR A 218 22.56 12.96 11.02
CA THR A 218 21.19 12.74 11.53
C THR A 218 20.16 13.68 10.92
N SER A 219 20.60 14.68 10.11
CA SER A 219 19.69 15.59 9.40
C SER A 219 18.85 14.85 8.37
N PRO A 220 17.59 15.29 8.14
CA PRO A 220 16.75 14.67 7.13
C PRO A 220 17.36 14.83 5.74
N LEU A 221 17.25 13.79 4.90
CA LEU A 221 17.72 13.85 3.53
C LEU A 221 16.91 14.87 2.70
N PHE A 222 15.58 14.84 2.82
CA PHE A 222 14.67 15.75 2.12
C PHE A 222 13.95 16.65 3.10
N PHE A 223 13.97 17.95 2.83
CA PHE A 223 13.38 18.95 3.71
C PHE A 223 12.53 19.98 2.93
N ASN A 224 11.64 20.63 3.66
CA ASN A 224 10.80 21.71 3.16
C ASN A 224 11.55 23.05 3.22
N GLN A 225 10.89 24.14 2.79
CA GLN A 225 11.46 25.49 2.82
C GLN A 225 11.82 26.01 4.23
N LYS A 226 11.26 25.39 5.27
CA LYS A 226 11.54 25.71 6.69
C LYS A 226 12.67 24.88 7.29
N GLY A 227 13.37 24.07 6.48
CA GLY A 227 14.43 23.16 6.96
C GLY A 227 13.93 21.92 7.69
N GLN A 228 12.62 21.68 7.75
CA GLN A 228 12.04 20.51 8.39
C GLN A 228 11.90 19.36 7.39
N ALA A 229 11.96 18.11 7.87
CA ALA A 229 11.74 16.94 7.04
C ALA A 229 10.44 17.05 6.22
N LEU A 230 10.50 16.64 4.95
CA LEU A 230 9.31 16.58 4.11
C LEU A 230 8.29 15.62 4.73
N SER A 231 7.06 16.09 4.92
CA SER A 231 5.97 15.24 5.38
C SER A 231 5.46 14.32 4.26
N ARG A 232 4.73 13.25 4.60
CA ARG A 232 4.03 12.40 3.63
C ARG A 232 3.13 13.20 2.68
N TYR A 233 2.46 14.23 3.20
CA TYR A 233 1.63 15.12 2.40
C TYR A 233 2.47 15.94 1.42
N GLY A 234 3.63 16.44 1.86
CA GLY A 234 4.56 17.17 1.00
C GLY A 234 5.08 16.31 -0.16
N ILE A 235 5.50 15.08 0.13
CA ILE A 235 5.94 14.11 -0.90
C ILE A 235 4.80 13.79 -1.86
N THR A 236 3.59 13.53 -1.35
CA THR A 236 2.41 13.25 -2.17
C THR A 236 2.02 14.44 -3.04
N TYR A 237 2.13 15.67 -2.49
CA TYR A 237 1.88 16.91 -3.25
C TYR A 237 2.88 17.08 -4.40
N ILE A 238 4.18 16.89 -4.15
CA ILE A 238 5.24 16.94 -5.17
C ILE A 238 4.94 15.93 -6.29
N LEU A 239 4.64 14.68 -5.94
CA LEU A 239 4.29 13.66 -6.92
C LEU A 239 3.07 14.07 -7.76
N LYS A 240 1.98 14.49 -7.12
CA LYS A 240 0.75 14.91 -7.82
C LYS A 240 0.98 16.08 -8.77
N LYS A 241 1.81 17.05 -8.38
CA LYS A 241 2.19 18.17 -9.25
C LYS A 241 2.75 17.66 -10.57
N TYR A 242 3.73 16.76 -10.53
CA TYR A 242 4.40 16.26 -11.72
C TYR A 242 3.58 15.21 -12.49
N VAL A 243 2.75 14.45 -11.82
CA VAL A 243 1.77 13.56 -12.45
C VAL A 243 0.77 14.36 -13.28
N SER A 244 0.28 15.48 -12.75
CA SER A 244 -0.61 16.40 -13.49
C SER A 244 0.10 17.05 -14.69
N GLN A 245 1.36 17.46 -14.54
CA GLN A 245 2.16 18.03 -15.63
C GLN A 245 2.45 17.00 -16.75
N ALA A 246 2.59 15.74 -16.39
CA ALA A 246 2.80 14.63 -17.33
C ALA A 246 1.47 14.04 -17.88
N GLU A 247 0.33 14.60 -17.49
CA GLU A 247 -1.03 14.17 -17.90
C GLU A 247 -1.31 12.67 -17.66
N LEU A 248 -0.77 12.13 -16.55
CA LEU A 248 -0.85 10.71 -16.23
C LEU A 248 -2.04 10.32 -15.35
N ASP A 249 -2.70 11.27 -14.69
CA ASP A 249 -3.91 11.01 -13.89
C ASP A 249 -5.15 10.92 -14.80
N SER A 250 -6.03 9.97 -14.46
CA SER A 250 -7.36 9.87 -15.03
C SER A 250 -8.39 9.67 -13.91
N ASP A 251 -9.68 9.79 -14.22
CA ASP A 251 -10.76 9.58 -13.25
C ASP A 251 -10.69 8.19 -12.59
N THR A 252 -10.21 7.20 -13.33
CA THR A 252 -10.11 5.80 -12.90
C THR A 252 -8.75 5.43 -12.32
N ARG A 253 -7.70 6.25 -12.54
CA ARG A 253 -6.30 5.95 -12.20
C ARG A 253 -5.63 7.11 -11.51
N LYS A 254 -5.46 7.02 -10.19
CA LYS A 254 -4.78 8.04 -9.38
C LYS A 254 -3.39 7.58 -9.00
N ILE A 255 -2.38 8.32 -9.43
CA ILE A 255 -0.98 8.02 -9.13
C ILE A 255 -0.64 8.51 -7.72
N SER A 256 -0.12 7.61 -6.90
CA SER A 256 0.30 7.86 -5.52
C SER A 256 1.70 7.30 -5.27
N PRO A 257 2.37 7.63 -4.15
CA PRO A 257 3.65 7.00 -3.80
C PRO A 257 3.59 5.47 -3.72
N HIS A 258 2.44 4.90 -3.37
CA HIS A 258 2.25 3.45 -3.40
C HIS A 258 2.22 2.91 -4.82
N VAL A 259 1.66 3.64 -5.78
CA VAL A 259 1.67 3.26 -7.19
C VAL A 259 3.10 3.23 -7.73
N LEU A 260 3.97 4.19 -7.40
CA LEU A 260 5.39 4.14 -7.81
C LEU A 260 6.11 2.90 -7.25
N ARG A 261 5.84 2.54 -6.01
CA ARG A 261 6.38 1.31 -5.42
C ARG A 261 5.83 0.05 -6.13
N HIS A 262 4.55 0.01 -6.47
CA HIS A 262 3.95 -1.06 -7.27
C HIS A 262 4.56 -1.11 -8.67
N THR A 263 4.78 0.04 -9.29
CA THR A 263 5.46 0.17 -10.58
C THR A 263 6.85 -0.48 -10.53
N LYS A 264 7.66 -0.18 -9.50
CA LYS A 264 8.98 -0.83 -9.34
C LYS A 264 8.86 -2.34 -9.21
N ALA A 265 7.89 -2.82 -8.41
CA ALA A 265 7.66 -4.25 -8.26
C ALA A 265 7.28 -4.93 -9.58
N MET A 266 6.39 -4.31 -10.37
CA MET A 266 5.97 -4.83 -11.68
C MET A 266 7.12 -4.80 -12.69
N HIS A 267 7.93 -3.74 -12.72
CA HIS A 267 9.09 -3.67 -13.60
C HIS A 267 10.14 -4.73 -13.25
N LEU A 268 10.42 -4.95 -11.96
CA LEU A 268 11.31 -6.05 -11.52
C LEU A 268 10.75 -7.42 -11.92
N LEU A 269 9.45 -7.62 -11.75
CA LEU A 269 8.79 -8.87 -12.12
C LEU A 269 8.88 -9.11 -13.64
N ARG A 270 8.61 -8.09 -14.47
CA ARG A 270 8.71 -8.14 -15.92
C ARG A 270 10.15 -8.36 -16.42
N ALA A 271 11.12 -7.85 -15.68
CA ALA A 271 12.53 -8.13 -15.89
C ALA A 271 12.97 -9.55 -15.48
N GLY A 272 12.03 -10.41 -15.03
CA GLY A 272 12.32 -11.80 -14.67
C GLY A 272 12.95 -11.98 -13.28
N VAL A 273 12.95 -10.94 -12.43
CA VAL A 273 13.50 -11.05 -11.08
C VAL A 273 12.63 -11.96 -10.22
N ASN A 274 13.25 -12.91 -9.52
CA ASN A 274 12.54 -13.85 -8.67
C ASN A 274 11.74 -13.12 -7.57
N MET A 275 10.50 -13.57 -7.33
CA MET A 275 9.57 -12.98 -6.36
C MET A 275 10.12 -12.91 -4.92
N ILE A 276 11.00 -13.83 -4.53
CA ILE A 276 11.64 -13.82 -3.22
C ILE A 276 12.52 -12.57 -3.09
N TYR A 277 13.31 -12.27 -4.13
CA TYR A 277 14.16 -11.06 -4.14
C TYR A 277 13.30 -9.79 -4.17
N ILE A 278 12.19 -9.77 -4.93
CA ILE A 278 11.25 -8.63 -4.95
C ILE A 278 10.63 -8.42 -3.56
N ARG A 279 10.24 -9.49 -2.87
CA ARG A 279 9.74 -9.45 -1.49
C ARG A 279 10.75 -8.81 -0.55
N ASP A 280 11.99 -9.29 -0.58
CA ASP A 280 13.07 -8.81 0.30
C ASP A 280 13.46 -7.37 -0.04
N PHE A 281 13.56 -7.03 -1.33
CA PHE A 281 13.79 -5.68 -1.81
C PHE A 281 12.72 -4.70 -1.31
N LEU A 282 11.45 -5.07 -1.39
CA LEU A 282 10.34 -4.25 -0.91
C LEU A 282 10.19 -4.29 0.62
N GLY A 283 10.77 -5.27 1.32
CA GLY A 283 10.58 -5.46 2.75
C GLY A 283 9.13 -5.85 3.10
N HIS A 284 8.56 -6.79 2.33
CA HIS A 284 7.28 -7.41 2.68
C HIS A 284 7.51 -8.53 3.70
N VAL A 285 6.77 -8.46 4.82
CA VAL A 285 6.85 -9.50 5.86
C VAL A 285 6.24 -10.81 5.35
N ASP A 286 5.20 -10.72 4.51
CA ASP A 286 4.48 -11.85 3.96
C ASP A 286 4.58 -11.87 2.42
N ILE A 287 4.88 -13.04 1.87
CA ILE A 287 4.96 -13.27 0.43
C ILE A 287 3.62 -13.02 -0.28
N SER A 288 2.50 -13.25 0.42
CA SER A 288 1.15 -13.00 -0.12
C SER A 288 0.95 -11.56 -0.60
N THR A 289 1.66 -10.60 -0.01
CA THR A 289 1.67 -9.20 -0.44
C THR A 289 2.37 -9.03 -1.79
N THR A 290 3.34 -9.90 -2.11
CA THR A 290 4.10 -9.89 -3.36
C THR A 290 3.42 -10.74 -4.44
N GLU A 291 2.71 -11.80 -4.05
CA GLU A 291 1.93 -12.65 -4.96
C GLU A 291 0.84 -11.90 -5.73
N VAL A 292 0.37 -10.77 -5.18
CA VAL A 292 -0.57 -9.90 -5.87
C VAL A 292 -0.02 -9.47 -7.23
N TYR A 293 1.29 -9.22 -7.34
CA TYR A 293 1.94 -8.84 -8.58
C TYR A 293 1.98 -9.97 -9.61
N ALA A 294 2.22 -11.21 -9.16
CA ALA A 294 2.24 -12.38 -10.05
C ALA A 294 0.87 -12.73 -10.66
N ARG A 295 -0.22 -12.29 -10.02
CA ARG A 295 -1.58 -12.53 -10.54
C ARG A 295 -1.97 -11.56 -11.65
N ILE A 296 -1.29 -10.43 -11.75
CA ILE A 296 -1.66 -9.31 -12.64
C ILE A 296 -1.11 -9.51 -14.04
N ASP A 297 0.06 -10.16 -14.21
CA ASP A 297 0.75 -10.24 -15.49
C ASP A 297 0.56 -11.60 -16.20
N ALA A 298 -0.53 -11.71 -16.99
CA ALA A 298 -0.79 -12.87 -17.84
C ALA A 298 0.23 -13.02 -18.98
N GLU A 299 0.79 -11.91 -19.46
CA GLU A 299 1.76 -11.87 -20.56
C GLU A 299 3.11 -12.45 -20.13
N MET A 300 3.54 -12.14 -18.89
CA MET A 300 4.74 -12.74 -18.31
C MET A 300 4.59 -14.25 -18.14
N LYS A 301 3.42 -14.71 -17.67
CA LYS A 301 3.15 -16.16 -17.56
C LYS A 301 3.28 -16.83 -18.92
N ARG A 302 2.72 -16.23 -19.99
CA ARG A 302 2.83 -16.75 -21.35
C ARG A 302 4.28 -16.83 -21.79
N LYS A 303 5.08 -15.77 -21.62
CA LYS A 303 6.50 -15.75 -21.97
C LYS A 303 7.31 -16.83 -21.25
N VAL A 304 7.10 -16.98 -19.92
CA VAL A 304 7.79 -18.02 -19.15
C VAL A 304 7.42 -19.42 -19.65
N PHE A 305 6.15 -19.65 -20.02
CA PHE A 305 5.73 -20.92 -20.60
C PHE A 305 6.35 -21.13 -21.99
N GLU A 306 6.35 -20.11 -22.86
CA GLU A 306 6.93 -20.18 -24.19
C GLU A 306 8.45 -20.39 -24.19
N GLU A 307 9.18 -19.76 -23.24
CA GLU A 307 10.65 -19.83 -23.16
C GLU A 307 11.19 -21.04 -22.38
N LYS A 308 10.45 -21.52 -21.36
CA LYS A 308 10.99 -22.52 -20.43
C LYS A 308 10.30 -23.88 -20.48
N VAL A 309 9.13 -23.96 -21.08
CA VAL A 309 8.40 -25.23 -21.24
C VAL A 309 8.59 -25.72 -22.66
N PRO A 310 9.24 -26.87 -22.89
CA PRO A 310 9.33 -27.44 -24.22
C PRO A 310 7.92 -27.67 -24.78
N ASN A 311 7.71 -27.20 -26.01
CA ASN A 311 6.44 -27.44 -26.68
C ASN A 311 6.42 -28.88 -27.21
N PHE A 312 5.71 -29.76 -26.53
CA PHE A 312 5.53 -31.16 -26.94
C PHE A 312 4.32 -31.35 -27.87
N THR A 313 3.57 -30.29 -28.13
CA THR A 313 2.43 -30.38 -29.06
C THR A 313 2.96 -30.49 -30.46
N PRO A 314 2.62 -31.55 -31.22
CA PRO A 314 3.03 -31.64 -32.63
C PRO A 314 2.54 -30.41 -33.39
N ASN A 315 3.40 -29.86 -34.23
CA ASN A 315 3.00 -28.79 -35.16
C ASN A 315 2.07 -29.41 -36.22
N THR A 316 0.80 -29.55 -35.87
CA THR A 316 -0.23 -30.00 -36.80
C THR A 316 -0.78 -28.77 -37.50
N THR A 317 -0.28 -28.53 -38.72
CA THR A 317 -1.03 -27.67 -39.65
C THR A 317 -2.41 -28.29 -39.85
N MET A 318 -3.43 -27.50 -39.63
CA MET A 318 -4.79 -27.99 -39.85
C MET A 318 -5.00 -28.20 -41.35
N PRO A 319 -5.70 -29.28 -41.78
CA PRO A 319 -5.84 -29.63 -43.24
C PRO A 319 -6.36 -28.48 -44.11
N TRP A 320 -7.09 -27.52 -43.52
CA TRP A 320 -7.58 -26.33 -44.23
C TRP A 320 -6.55 -25.21 -44.39
N GLU A 321 -5.42 -25.23 -43.69
CA GLU A 321 -4.33 -24.25 -43.84
C GLU A 321 -3.39 -24.62 -45.00
N GLU A 322 -3.36 -25.87 -45.36
CA GLU A 322 -2.55 -26.39 -46.51
C GLU A 322 -3.30 -26.28 -47.84
N ASP A 323 -4.65 -26.27 -47.82
CA ASP A 323 -5.48 -26.19 -49.00
C ASP A 323 -5.89 -24.75 -49.32
N LYS A 324 -5.33 -24.20 -50.38
CA LYS A 324 -5.66 -22.84 -50.86
C LYS A 324 -7.07 -22.69 -51.42
N ASP A 325 -7.78 -23.81 -51.65
CA ASP A 325 -9.16 -23.84 -52.12
C ASP A 325 -10.08 -24.56 -51.13
N LEU A 326 -10.76 -23.77 -50.32
CA LEU A 326 -11.72 -24.24 -49.33
C LEU A 326 -12.85 -25.08 -49.94
N LEU A 327 -13.25 -24.80 -51.18
CA LEU A 327 -14.30 -25.54 -51.86
C LEU A 327 -13.81 -26.95 -52.25
N GLN A 328 -12.58 -27.08 -52.69
CA GLN A 328 -11.98 -28.37 -53.03
C GLN A 328 -11.78 -29.21 -51.75
N TRP A 329 -11.33 -28.59 -50.67
CA TRP A 329 -11.20 -29.25 -49.38
C TRP A 329 -12.55 -29.74 -48.87
N LEU A 330 -13.60 -28.90 -48.87
CA LEU A 330 -14.94 -29.27 -48.47
C LEU A 330 -15.54 -30.40 -49.32
N THR A 331 -15.22 -30.42 -50.62
CA THR A 331 -15.71 -31.46 -51.53
C THR A 331 -15.05 -32.82 -51.27
N GLN A 332 -13.86 -32.82 -50.71
CA GLN A 332 -13.12 -34.06 -50.38
C GLN A 332 -13.32 -34.48 -48.93
N PHE A 333 -13.79 -33.55 -48.09
CA PHE A 333 -14.06 -33.81 -46.66
C PHE A 333 -15.18 -34.86 -46.50
N GLY A 334 -14.88 -35.97 -45.84
CA GLY A 334 -15.80 -37.09 -45.67
C GLY A 334 -15.80 -38.16 -46.78
N LYS A 335 -15.00 -37.98 -47.85
CA LYS A 335 -14.83 -39.02 -48.90
C LYS A 335 -13.66 -39.99 -48.65
N LYS A 336 -12.80 -39.70 -47.66
CA LYS A 336 -11.84 -40.70 -47.17
C LYS A 336 -12.55 -41.57 -46.14
N SER A 337 -12.80 -42.76 -46.58
CA SER A 337 -13.46 -43.87 -45.89
C SER A 337 -12.97 -44.09 -44.45
N PHE A 338 -13.90 -44.42 -43.63
CA PHE A 338 -13.66 -45.22 -42.44
C PHE A 338 -13.02 -46.55 -42.79
#